data_7d085d72287733a78f62870721af82d6
#
_entry.id   7d085d72287733a78f62870721af82d6
#
_cell.length_a   1.000
_cell.length_b   1.000
_cell.length_c   1.000
_cell.angle_alpha   90.00
_cell.angle_beta   90.00
_cell.angle_gamma   90.00
#
_symmetry.space_group_name_H-M   'P 1'
#
loop_
_entity.id
_entity.type
_entity.pdbx_description
1 polymer ?
#
loop_
_entity_poly.entity_id
_entity_poly.type
_entity_poly.pdbx_seq_one_letter_code
_entity_poly.pdbx_strand_id
1 'polypeptide(L)' 'MKQINEHIDDLIIQFLCGELDEDSLAELRAWIAISPQNERYFHEK' A
#
# COMPACT_ATOMS: atom_id res chain seq x y z
N MET A 1 -19.48 2.32 7.28
CA MET A 1 -18.71 2.70 6.68
C MET A 1 -17.72 1.97 6.35
N LYS A 2 -17.10 1.89 5.68
CA LYS A 2 -16.28 1.14 5.23
C LYS A 2 -15.05 1.42 5.66
N GLN A 3 -14.26 0.59 5.83
CA GLN A 3 -13.09 0.74 6.22
C GLN A 3 -12.28 1.13 5.28
N ILE A 4 -11.64 1.94 5.39
CA ILE A 4 -10.88 2.48 4.41
C ILE A 4 -9.46 2.33 4.69
N ASN A 5 -8.68 1.99 3.74
CA ASN A 5 -7.25 1.88 3.87
C ASN A 5 -6.62 3.16 3.36
N GLU A 6 -7.01 4.26 3.97
CA GLU A 6 -6.51 5.55 3.49
C GLU A 6 -4.99 5.66 3.62
N HIS A 7 -4.45 5.12 4.71
CA HIS A 7 -3.00 5.16 4.89
C HIS A 7 -2.31 4.35 3.80
N ILE A 8 -2.87 3.19 3.49
CA ILE A 8 -2.29 2.34 2.46
C ILE A 8 -2.44 2.99 1.09
N ASP A 9 -3.59 3.61 0.83
CA ASP A 9 -3.78 4.31 -0.44
C ASP A 9 -2.74 5.41 -0.60
N ASP A 10 -2.44 6.14 0.46
CA ASP A 10 -1.42 7.18 0.38
C ASP A 10 -0.07 6.57 0.06
N LEU A 11 0.26 5.44 0.68
CA LEU A 11 1.53 4.79 0.41
C LEU A 11 1.61 4.34 -1.04
N ILE A 12 0.52 3.80 -1.58
CA ILE A 12 0.50 3.35 -2.96
C ILE A 12 0.69 4.53 -3.91
N ILE A 13 0.02 5.64 -3.64
CA ILE A 13 0.14 6.81 -4.48
C ILE A 13 1.57 7.32 -4.45
N GLN A 14 2.18 7.40 -3.27
CA GLN A 14 3.55 7.86 -3.16
C GLN A 14 4.51 6.91 -3.88
N PHE A 15 4.22 5.62 -3.81
CA PHE A 15 5.04 4.64 -4.50
C PHE A 15 4.99 4.86 -6.01
N LEU A 16 3.80 5.09 -6.55
CA LEU A 16 3.64 5.30 -7.98
C LEU A 16 4.27 6.61 -8.43
N CYS A 17 4.32 7.60 -7.53
CA CYS A 17 4.95 8.87 -7.85
C CYS A 17 6.46 8.85 -7.62
N GLY A 18 6.98 7.76 -7.04
CA GLY A 18 8.40 7.66 -6.79
C GLY A 18 8.87 8.46 -5.59
N GLU A 19 7.95 8.77 -4.66
CA GLU A 19 8.29 9.59 -3.51
C GLU A 19 8.29 8.81 -2.20
N LEU A 20 8.11 7.51 -2.25
CA LEU A 20 8.00 6.72 -1.04
C LEU A 20 9.38 6.47 -0.44
N ASP A 21 9.55 6.79 0.87
CA ASP A 21 10.82 6.56 1.51
C ASP A 21 10.92 5.10 1.92
N GLU A 22 12.10 4.70 2.43
CA GLU A 22 12.35 3.28 2.71
C GLU A 22 11.46 2.75 3.82
N ASP A 23 11.23 3.54 4.86
CA ASP A 23 10.40 3.08 5.96
C ASP A 23 8.98 2.85 5.49
N SER A 24 8.44 3.77 4.71
CA SER A 24 7.08 3.62 4.20
C SER A 24 6.99 2.50 3.19
N LEU A 25 8.03 2.32 2.39
CA LEU A 25 8.04 1.23 1.43
C LEU A 25 8.03 -0.11 2.16
N ALA A 26 8.80 -0.23 3.23
CA ALA A 26 8.82 -1.46 4.01
C ALA A 26 7.45 -1.73 4.61
N GLU A 27 6.77 -0.69 5.07
CA GLU A 27 5.44 -0.84 5.63
C GLU A 27 4.46 -1.33 4.57
N LEU A 28 4.52 -0.75 3.38
CA LEU A 28 3.63 -1.16 2.30
C LEU A 28 3.89 -2.60 1.90
N ARG A 29 5.16 -2.99 1.79
CA ARG A 29 5.48 -4.35 1.41
C ARG A 29 5.02 -5.34 2.46
N ALA A 30 5.15 -4.99 3.74
CA ALA A 30 4.68 -5.87 4.80
C ALA A 30 3.17 -6.03 4.72
N TRP A 31 2.46 -4.94 4.42
CA TRP A 31 1.01 -5.01 4.31
C TRP A 31 0.59 -5.91 3.14
N ILE A 32 1.30 -5.81 2.03
CA ILE A 32 0.99 -6.65 0.87
C ILE A 32 1.20 -8.12 1.20
N ALA A 33 2.23 -8.41 2.02
CA ALA A 33 2.55 -9.80 2.35
C ALA A 33 1.58 -10.41 3.35
N ILE A 34 0.74 -9.60 4.00
CA ILE A 34 -0.18 -10.13 5.00
C ILE A 34 -1.20 -11.07 4.38
N SER A 35 -1.72 -10.76 3.21
CA SER A 35 -2.71 -11.61 2.59
C SER A 35 -2.72 -11.43 1.09
N PRO A 36 -3.17 -12.45 0.35
CA PRO A 36 -3.28 -12.34 -1.11
C PRO A 36 -4.26 -11.24 -1.52
N GLN A 37 -5.26 -10.97 -0.69
CA GLN A 37 -6.21 -9.93 -1.02
C GLN A 37 -5.54 -8.57 -1.02
N ASN A 38 -4.59 -8.37 -0.09
CA ASN A 38 -3.86 -7.11 -0.04
C ASN A 38 -3.00 -6.95 -1.28
N GLU A 39 -2.39 -8.04 -1.73
CA GLU A 39 -1.57 -7.98 -2.93
C GLU A 39 -2.44 -7.62 -4.13
N ARG A 40 -3.62 -8.21 -4.22
CA ARG A 40 -4.52 -7.90 -5.32
C ARG A 40 -4.95 -6.43 -5.27
N TYR A 41 -5.25 -5.93 -4.07
CA TYR A 41 -5.65 -4.55 -3.91
C TYR A 41 -4.56 -3.62 -4.46
N PHE A 42 -3.31 -3.93 -4.14
CA PHE A 42 -2.19 -3.12 -4.62
C PHE A 42 -2.10 -3.17 -6.14
N HIS A 43 -2.28 -4.36 -6.71
CA HIS A 43 -2.14 -4.51 -8.16
C HIS A 43 -3.25 -3.82 -8.94
N GLU A 44 -4.40 -3.63 -8.32
CA GLU A 44 -5.51 -3.01 -9.02
C GLU A 44 -5.45 -1.49 -8.97
N LYS A 45 -4.49 -0.93 -8.29
CA LYS A 45 -4.32 0.50 -8.29
C LYS A 45 -3.42 0.92 -9.42
#